data_3b35d170ff836f1e65c9cb0a425ae25e
#
_entry.id   3b35d170ff836f1e65c9cb0a425ae25e
#
_cell.length_a   1.000
_cell.length_b   1.000
_cell.length_c   1.000
_cell.angle_alpha   90.00
_cell.angle_beta   90.00
_cell.angle_gamma   90.00
#
_symmetry.space_group_name_H-M   'P 1'
#
loop_
_entity.id
_entity.type
_entity.pdbx_description
1 polymer ?
#
loop_
_entity_poly.entity_id
_entity_poly.type
_entity_poly.pdbx_seq_one_letter_code
_entity_poly.pdbx_strand_id
1 'polypeptide(L)'
;MWTRARLGRCGPPVDLLTARFDRHVYAPHAHEEFTVGVCVGGSEIIDYRGGHIRTGPGSIVVLAPGETHTGGPGNDTDGYAYRALYAGPALLTEGTLGGVPHFREPLLDDPELAAALRRTHTELAACPDPLEAESRFPWLLTALARRHSTARPVCDTIPGAEHLTQAVRTRLADELLAPPSLADLAADLGLSRYQLLRAFRTTTGMPPYAWLAQYRVARARGLLESGLRPAEVAALVGFADQAHLTRWFRRVLGVTPAAYRNSVQDT
;
A
#
# COMPACT_ATOMS: atom_id res chain seq x y z
N MET A 1 9.05 4.59 15.77
CA MET A 1 10.00 3.79 14.95
C MET A 1 9.85 4.18 13.50
N TRP A 2 10.94 4.57 12.87
CA TRP A 2 10.99 4.90 11.44
C TRP A 2 11.33 3.66 10.63
N THR A 3 10.71 3.49 9.49
CA THR A 3 11.00 2.43 8.52
C THR A 3 10.99 3.06 7.13
N ARG A 4 11.97 2.74 6.30
CA ARG A 4 12.00 3.18 4.90
C ARG A 4 11.59 2.04 4.00
N ALA A 5 10.45 2.18 3.33
CA ALA A 5 9.99 1.26 2.30
C ALA A 5 10.44 1.77 0.91
N ARG A 6 10.75 0.87 0.00
CA ARG A 6 11.00 1.20 -1.41
C ARG A 6 9.83 0.70 -2.26
N LEU A 7 9.34 1.57 -3.11
CA LEU A 7 8.35 1.20 -4.12
C LEU A 7 9.08 0.62 -5.33
N GLY A 8 9.37 -0.70 -5.26
CA GLY A 8 10.13 -1.40 -6.28
C GLY A 8 11.64 -1.20 -6.23
N ARG A 9 12.33 -1.78 -7.23
CA ARG A 9 13.80 -1.74 -7.30
C ARG A 9 14.35 -0.34 -7.51
N CYS A 10 13.66 0.49 -8.29
CA CYS A 10 14.06 1.84 -8.68
C CYS A 10 13.07 2.93 -8.26
N GLY A 11 11.99 2.58 -7.55
CA GLY A 11 10.98 3.54 -7.12
C GLY A 11 11.44 4.44 -5.98
N PRO A 12 10.74 5.58 -5.78
CA PRO A 12 11.06 6.49 -4.71
C PRO A 12 10.91 5.83 -3.35
N PRO A 13 11.77 6.18 -2.39
CA PRO A 13 11.58 5.75 -1.02
C PRO A 13 10.32 6.38 -0.43
N VAL A 14 9.65 5.65 0.44
CA VAL A 14 8.55 6.14 1.27
C VAL A 14 8.94 5.92 2.72
N ASP A 15 8.96 6.99 3.48
CA ASP A 15 9.25 6.90 4.89
C ASP A 15 7.95 6.63 5.66
N LEU A 16 8.02 5.67 6.55
CA LEU A 16 6.92 5.21 7.39
C LEU A 16 7.27 5.50 8.85
N LEU A 17 6.37 6.12 9.58
CA LEU A 17 6.52 6.35 11.00
C LEU A 17 5.41 5.62 11.79
N THR A 18 5.82 4.79 12.74
CA THR A 18 4.97 4.31 13.83
C THR A 18 5.40 5.03 15.09
N ALA A 19 4.55 5.90 15.61
CA ALA A 19 4.80 6.72 16.77
C ALA A 19 3.85 6.39 17.92
N ARG A 20 4.39 6.44 19.14
CA ARG A 20 3.63 6.43 20.38
C ARG A 20 4.39 7.30 21.38
N PHE A 21 3.73 8.31 21.91
CA PHE A 21 4.31 9.28 22.82
C PHE A 21 3.34 9.57 23.97
N ASP A 22 3.89 9.70 25.16
CA ASP A 22 3.11 10.08 26.35
C ASP A 22 3.05 11.61 26.48
N ARG A 23 4.20 12.29 26.34
CA ARG A 23 4.33 13.75 26.58
C ARG A 23 5.17 14.48 25.54
N HIS A 24 5.55 13.82 24.44
CA HIS A 24 6.39 14.47 23.44
C HIS A 24 5.64 15.57 22.71
N VAL A 25 6.29 16.72 22.54
CA VAL A 25 5.81 17.85 21.74
C VAL A 25 6.83 18.14 20.65
N TYR A 26 6.37 18.12 19.41
CA TYR A 26 7.20 18.52 18.28
C TYR A 26 7.35 20.04 18.22
N ALA A 27 8.59 20.53 18.07
CA ALA A 27 8.82 21.92 17.70
C ALA A 27 8.22 22.22 16.32
N PRO A 28 7.94 23.48 15.99
CA PRO A 28 7.50 23.86 14.65
C PRO A 28 8.49 23.38 13.58
N HIS A 29 7.99 22.62 12.62
CA HIS A 29 8.77 22.03 11.51
C HIS A 29 7.89 21.85 10.27
N ALA A 30 8.54 21.58 9.15
CA ALA A 30 7.88 21.28 7.87
C ALA A 30 8.58 20.10 7.19
N HIS A 31 7.87 19.42 6.29
CA HIS A 31 8.37 18.34 5.44
C HIS A 31 8.32 18.74 3.97
N GLU A 32 9.16 18.13 3.14
CA GLU A 32 9.12 18.29 1.68
C GLU A 32 8.05 17.36 1.05
N GLU A 33 7.61 16.36 1.82
CA GLU A 33 6.60 15.39 1.45
C GLU A 33 5.22 15.74 2.02
N PHE A 34 4.17 15.16 1.45
CA PHE A 34 2.91 15.05 2.14
C PHE A 34 3.05 14.11 3.33
N THR A 35 2.61 14.55 4.50
CA THR A 35 2.41 13.68 5.65
C THR A 35 0.97 13.20 5.67
N VAL A 36 0.76 11.89 5.54
CA VAL A 36 -0.56 11.26 5.64
C VAL A 36 -0.55 10.36 6.87
N GLY A 37 -1.15 10.85 7.94
CA GLY A 37 -1.18 10.17 9.24
C GLY A 37 -2.55 9.62 9.60
N VAL A 38 -2.60 8.52 10.35
CA VAL A 38 -3.82 8.02 10.98
C VAL A 38 -3.58 7.87 12.48
N CYS A 39 -4.43 8.51 13.28
CA CYS A 39 -4.42 8.33 14.73
C CYS A 39 -4.87 6.89 15.07
N VAL A 40 -4.09 6.19 15.89
CA VAL A 40 -4.39 4.82 16.33
C VAL A 40 -4.68 4.71 17.82
N GLY A 41 -4.44 5.78 18.58
CA GLY A 41 -4.73 5.81 20.01
C GLY A 41 -4.46 7.17 20.63
N GLY A 42 -5.18 7.52 21.67
CA GLY A 42 -5.08 8.82 22.33
C GLY A 42 -5.60 9.97 21.49
N SER A 43 -5.06 11.17 21.72
CA SER A 43 -5.40 12.38 20.95
C SER A 43 -4.15 13.25 20.78
N GLU A 44 -3.95 13.77 19.59
CA GLU A 44 -2.89 14.73 19.27
C GLU A 44 -3.51 16.07 18.93
N ILE A 45 -2.89 17.15 19.40
CA ILE A 45 -3.19 18.52 18.98
C ILE A 45 -2.06 18.97 18.06
N ILE A 46 -2.42 19.41 16.87
CA ILE A 46 -1.51 19.86 15.82
C ILE A 46 -1.84 21.31 15.51
N ASP A 47 -0.86 22.22 15.65
CA ASP A 47 -0.99 23.58 15.15
C ASP A 47 -0.66 23.60 13.67
N TYR A 48 -1.60 24.04 12.84
CA TYR A 48 -1.48 23.99 11.40
C TYR A 48 -2.33 25.10 10.74
N ARG A 49 -1.75 25.85 9.81
CA ARG A 49 -2.42 26.97 9.09
C ARG A 49 -3.11 27.98 10.02
N GLY A 50 -2.51 28.27 11.17
CA GLY A 50 -3.08 29.21 12.14
C GLY A 50 -4.28 28.69 12.94
N GLY A 51 -4.61 27.41 12.83
CA GLY A 51 -5.64 26.73 13.60
C GLY A 51 -5.08 25.56 14.41
N HIS A 52 -5.95 24.95 15.22
CA HIS A 52 -5.66 23.76 16.01
C HIS A 52 -6.46 22.58 15.45
N ILE A 53 -5.77 21.51 15.08
CA ILE A 53 -6.35 20.24 14.67
C ILE A 53 -6.29 19.31 15.88
N ARG A 54 -7.43 18.75 16.26
CA ARG A 54 -7.49 17.70 17.28
C ARG A 54 -7.81 16.36 16.64
N THR A 55 -6.91 15.41 16.78
CA THR A 55 -7.11 14.06 16.28
C THR A 55 -7.73 13.15 17.33
N GLY A 56 -8.39 12.08 16.87
CA GLY A 56 -8.83 10.96 17.68
C GLY A 56 -8.63 9.64 16.94
N PRO A 57 -8.78 8.48 17.59
CA PRO A 57 -8.60 7.19 16.95
C PRO A 57 -9.46 7.05 15.68
N GLY A 58 -8.80 6.78 14.55
CA GLY A 58 -9.44 6.67 13.23
C GLY A 58 -9.43 7.95 12.40
N SER A 59 -9.13 9.12 12.98
CA SER A 59 -8.95 10.33 12.17
C SER A 59 -7.72 10.23 11.28
N ILE A 60 -7.82 10.78 10.06
CA ILE A 60 -6.71 10.92 9.13
C ILE A 60 -6.28 12.38 9.13
N VAL A 61 -4.98 12.64 9.17
CA VAL A 61 -4.40 13.98 9.01
C VAL A 61 -3.59 14.01 7.72
N VAL A 62 -3.78 15.06 6.93
CA VAL A 62 -3.01 15.33 5.71
C VAL A 62 -2.35 16.70 5.84
N LEU A 63 -1.02 16.72 5.91
CA LEU A 63 -0.23 17.94 5.96
C LEU A 63 0.49 18.12 4.62
N ALA A 64 0.37 19.32 4.04
CA ALA A 64 0.95 19.61 2.74
C ALA A 64 2.47 19.90 2.84
N PRO A 65 3.23 19.66 1.77
CA PRO A 65 4.65 19.98 1.70
C PRO A 65 4.94 21.46 2.00
N GLY A 66 6.00 21.73 2.75
CA GLY A 66 6.46 23.07 3.10
C GLY A 66 5.62 23.80 4.15
N GLU A 67 4.52 23.25 4.60
CA GLU A 67 3.67 23.89 5.59
C GLU A 67 4.11 23.55 7.01
N THR A 68 4.38 24.61 7.80
CA THR A 68 4.84 24.48 9.18
C THR A 68 3.72 23.97 10.08
N HIS A 69 4.05 23.02 10.94
CA HIS A 69 3.16 22.46 11.93
C HIS A 69 3.90 22.04 13.20
N THR A 70 3.14 21.86 14.28
CA THR A 70 3.59 21.26 15.54
C THR A 70 2.80 19.97 15.77
N GLY A 71 3.05 19.30 16.88
CA GLY A 71 2.26 18.16 17.34
C GLY A 71 2.53 17.86 18.80
N GLY A 72 1.50 17.54 19.56
CA GLY A 72 1.64 17.22 20.98
C GLY A 72 0.40 16.52 21.54
N PRO A 73 0.45 15.99 22.77
CA PRO A 73 -0.66 15.28 23.37
C PRO A 73 -1.85 16.21 23.62
N GLY A 74 -3.06 15.70 23.43
CA GLY A 74 -4.28 16.37 23.85
C GLY A 74 -4.37 16.47 25.38
N ASN A 75 -5.03 17.52 25.88
CA ASN A 75 -5.08 17.83 27.32
C ASN A 75 -5.80 16.77 28.18
N ASP A 76 -6.56 15.88 27.56
CA ASP A 76 -7.43 14.89 28.18
C ASP A 76 -7.01 13.44 27.93
N THR A 77 -5.77 13.21 27.48
CA THR A 77 -5.25 11.87 27.18
C THR A 77 -3.87 11.65 27.77
N ASP A 78 -3.55 10.41 28.11
CA ASP A 78 -2.22 9.99 28.58
C ASP A 78 -1.17 9.88 27.47
N GLY A 79 -1.45 10.50 26.33
CA GLY A 79 -0.57 10.51 25.18
C GLY A 79 -1.28 10.29 23.84
N TYR A 80 -0.50 10.06 22.80
CA TYR A 80 -1.03 9.85 21.45
C TYR A 80 -0.20 8.83 20.68
N ALA A 81 -0.85 8.16 19.74
CA ALA A 81 -0.21 7.19 18.86
C ALA A 81 -0.76 7.31 17.44
N TYR A 82 0.14 7.31 16.47
CA TYR A 82 -0.23 7.40 15.06
C TYR A 82 0.71 6.59 14.16
N ARG A 83 0.24 6.35 12.94
CA ARG A 83 1.04 5.84 11.83
C ARG A 83 1.01 6.85 10.72
N ALA A 84 2.16 7.23 10.21
CA ALA A 84 2.28 8.20 9.12
C ALA A 84 3.07 7.64 7.94
N LEU A 85 2.69 8.09 6.76
CA LEU A 85 3.38 7.89 5.49
C LEU A 85 3.88 9.24 5.02
N TYR A 86 5.11 9.31 4.55
CA TYR A 86 5.70 10.50 3.94
C TYR A 86 5.82 10.25 2.44
N ALA A 87 4.97 10.93 1.67
CA ALA A 87 4.82 10.70 0.24
C ALA A 87 5.21 11.95 -0.55
N GLY A 88 6.21 11.84 -1.41
CA GLY A 88 6.58 12.94 -2.32
C GLY A 88 5.40 13.35 -3.21
N PRO A 89 5.31 14.66 -3.58
CA PRO A 89 4.19 15.19 -4.38
C PRO A 89 3.91 14.43 -5.67
N ALA A 90 4.94 13.93 -6.34
CA ALA A 90 4.81 13.16 -7.57
C ALA A 90 3.93 11.90 -7.42
N LEU A 91 3.96 11.26 -6.24
CA LEU A 91 3.17 10.05 -5.97
C LEU A 91 1.66 10.34 -5.87
N LEU A 92 1.28 11.55 -5.46
CA LEU A 92 -0.12 11.95 -5.37
C LEU A 92 -0.66 12.46 -6.72
N THR A 93 0.21 12.91 -7.62
CA THR A 93 -0.21 13.44 -8.94
C THR A 93 -0.56 12.35 -9.94
N GLU A 94 -0.07 11.13 -9.79
CA GLU A 94 -0.29 10.03 -10.76
C GLU A 94 -1.76 9.71 -11.02
N GLY A 95 -2.62 9.88 -10.01
CA GLY A 95 -4.06 9.60 -10.11
C GLY A 95 -4.94 10.81 -10.35
N THR A 96 -4.36 12.00 -10.55
CA THR A 96 -5.08 13.27 -10.62
C THR A 96 -4.69 14.08 -11.87
N LEU A 97 -5.62 14.90 -12.36
CA LEU A 97 -5.37 15.89 -13.40
C LEU A 97 -5.18 17.26 -12.75
N GLY A 98 -4.23 18.04 -13.29
CA GLY A 98 -4.03 19.43 -12.87
C GLY A 98 -2.97 19.62 -11.79
N GLY A 99 -2.11 18.62 -11.54
CA GLY A 99 -0.94 18.77 -10.67
C GLY A 99 -1.14 18.26 -9.25
N VAL A 100 -0.41 18.85 -8.33
CA VAL A 100 -0.40 18.44 -6.91
C VAL A 100 -1.77 18.66 -6.28
N PRO A 101 -2.37 17.65 -5.64
CA PRO A 101 -3.68 17.80 -5.00
C PRO A 101 -3.62 18.78 -3.83
N HIS A 102 -4.63 19.62 -3.71
CA HIS A 102 -4.80 20.51 -2.57
C HIS A 102 -5.91 19.99 -1.67
N PHE A 103 -5.60 19.81 -0.39
CA PHE A 103 -6.54 19.40 0.65
C PHE A 103 -6.99 20.64 1.42
N ARG A 104 -8.29 20.96 1.34
CA ARG A 104 -8.88 22.10 2.08
C ARG A 104 -8.89 21.82 3.57
N GLU A 105 -9.38 20.64 3.93
CA GLU A 105 -9.45 20.18 5.31
C GLU A 105 -8.27 19.24 5.59
N PRO A 106 -7.43 19.57 6.55
CA PRO A 106 -6.30 18.72 6.94
C PRO A 106 -6.72 17.51 7.80
N LEU A 107 -7.87 17.58 8.46
CA LEU A 107 -8.45 16.50 9.27
C LEU A 107 -9.59 15.85 8.49
N LEU A 108 -9.51 14.53 8.28
CA LEU A 108 -10.47 13.78 7.51
C LEU A 108 -11.11 12.68 8.37
N ASP A 109 -12.43 12.54 8.25
CA ASP A 109 -13.21 11.44 8.79
C ASP A 109 -13.61 10.50 7.64
N ASP A 110 -12.85 9.42 7.45
CA ASP A 110 -13.09 8.38 6.44
C ASP A 110 -12.62 7.03 7.01
N PRO A 111 -13.49 6.32 7.73
CA PRO A 111 -13.12 5.07 8.40
C PRO A 111 -12.60 3.99 7.46
N GLU A 112 -13.11 3.91 6.23
CA GLU A 112 -12.65 2.96 5.21
C GLU A 112 -11.22 3.27 4.78
N LEU A 113 -10.93 4.55 4.50
CA LEU A 113 -9.61 5.02 4.12
C LEU A 113 -8.61 4.90 5.28
N ALA A 114 -9.03 5.21 6.52
CA ALA A 114 -8.22 5.03 7.73
C ALA A 114 -7.83 3.56 7.94
N ALA A 115 -8.77 2.64 7.75
CA ALA A 115 -8.50 1.21 7.82
C ALA A 115 -7.54 0.77 6.70
N ALA A 116 -7.71 1.28 5.48
CA ALA A 116 -6.82 1.01 4.35
C ALA A 116 -5.41 1.54 4.61
N LEU A 117 -5.28 2.76 5.15
CA LEU A 117 -4.02 3.40 5.52
C LEU A 117 -3.26 2.57 6.57
N ARG A 118 -3.93 2.16 7.65
CA ARG A 118 -3.33 1.30 8.69
C ARG A 118 -2.82 -0.03 8.12
N ARG A 119 -3.63 -0.68 7.27
CA ARG A 119 -3.23 -1.93 6.62
C ARG A 119 -2.03 -1.73 5.71
N THR A 120 -2.10 -0.75 4.81
CA THR A 120 -1.01 -0.44 3.88
C THR A 120 0.28 -0.10 4.61
N HIS A 121 0.22 0.73 5.67
CA HIS A 121 1.39 1.05 6.50
C HIS A 121 2.01 -0.21 7.12
N THR A 122 1.19 -1.11 7.70
CA THR A 122 1.69 -2.35 8.32
C THR A 122 2.31 -3.28 7.29
N GLU A 123 1.66 -3.43 6.15
CA GLU A 123 2.10 -4.31 5.07
C GLU A 123 3.38 -3.80 4.41
N LEU A 124 3.49 -2.47 4.17
CA LEU A 124 4.72 -1.85 3.67
C LEU A 124 5.89 -2.02 4.65
N ALA A 125 5.66 -1.85 5.94
CA ALA A 125 6.70 -2.00 6.96
C ALA A 125 7.21 -3.45 7.08
N ALA A 126 6.38 -4.43 6.73
CA ALA A 126 6.68 -5.85 6.83
C ALA A 126 6.79 -6.54 5.47
N CYS A 127 6.65 -5.79 4.37
CA CYS A 127 6.40 -6.37 3.05
C CYS A 127 7.65 -6.92 2.39
N PRO A 128 7.72 -8.23 2.14
CA PRO A 128 8.77 -8.85 1.37
C PRO A 128 8.52 -8.79 -0.15
N ASP A 129 7.32 -8.41 -0.60
CA ASP A 129 6.95 -8.36 -2.02
C ASP A 129 6.87 -6.91 -2.53
N PRO A 130 7.86 -6.47 -3.35
CA PRO A 130 7.89 -5.11 -3.89
C PRO A 130 6.66 -4.76 -4.73
N LEU A 131 6.14 -5.69 -5.53
CA LEU A 131 4.98 -5.46 -6.40
C LEU A 131 3.70 -5.21 -5.59
N GLU A 132 3.56 -5.87 -4.43
CA GLU A 132 2.45 -5.62 -3.50
C GLU A 132 2.51 -4.19 -2.94
N ALA A 133 3.69 -3.77 -2.46
CA ALA A 133 3.93 -2.44 -1.95
C ALA A 133 3.65 -1.36 -3.00
N GLU A 134 4.20 -1.53 -4.21
CA GLU A 134 3.99 -0.63 -5.34
C GLU A 134 2.53 -0.53 -5.78
N SER A 135 1.76 -1.59 -5.63
CA SER A 135 0.35 -1.60 -6.03
C SER A 135 -0.56 -0.96 -4.97
N ARG A 136 -0.31 -1.22 -3.69
CA ARG A 136 -1.17 -0.73 -2.59
C ARG A 136 -1.02 0.75 -2.35
N PHE A 137 0.20 1.25 -2.39
CA PHE A 137 0.53 2.60 -1.99
C PHE A 137 -0.04 3.67 -2.96
N PRO A 138 0.22 3.62 -4.27
CA PRO A 138 -0.39 4.56 -5.22
C PRO A 138 -1.92 4.49 -5.23
N TRP A 139 -2.48 3.30 -5.06
CA TRP A 139 -3.92 3.14 -4.97
C TRP A 139 -4.52 3.88 -3.76
N LEU A 140 -3.88 3.76 -2.60
CA LEU A 140 -4.28 4.46 -1.37
C LEU A 140 -4.19 5.98 -1.55
N LEU A 141 -3.05 6.49 -2.04
CA LEU A 141 -2.85 7.93 -2.24
C LEU A 141 -3.82 8.51 -3.27
N THR A 142 -4.10 7.75 -4.33
CA THR A 142 -5.10 8.18 -5.32
C THR A 142 -6.51 8.20 -4.73
N ALA A 143 -6.88 7.20 -3.93
CA ALA A 143 -8.18 7.20 -3.24
C ALA A 143 -8.32 8.40 -2.31
N LEU A 144 -7.27 8.72 -1.55
CA LEU A 144 -7.19 9.91 -0.71
C LEU A 144 -7.39 11.19 -1.53
N ALA A 145 -6.60 11.38 -2.59
CA ALA A 145 -6.67 12.57 -3.43
C ALA A 145 -8.06 12.73 -4.09
N ARG A 146 -8.63 11.66 -4.62
CA ARG A 146 -9.94 11.67 -5.30
C ARG A 146 -11.11 11.96 -4.37
N ARG A 147 -11.06 11.50 -3.14
CA ARG A 147 -12.16 11.67 -2.17
C ARG A 147 -12.11 13.02 -1.46
N HIS A 148 -10.90 13.52 -1.17
CA HIS A 148 -10.72 14.60 -0.20
C HIS A 148 -9.94 15.81 -0.71
N SER A 149 -9.48 15.81 -1.98
CA SER A 149 -8.78 16.97 -2.54
C SER A 149 -9.62 17.69 -3.61
N THR A 150 -9.11 18.85 -4.02
CA THR A 150 -9.69 19.62 -5.13
C THR A 150 -9.24 19.10 -6.50
N ALA A 151 -8.38 18.10 -6.55
CA ALA A 151 -7.84 17.56 -7.79
C ALA A 151 -8.91 16.82 -8.60
N ARG A 152 -8.83 16.94 -9.92
CA ARG A 152 -9.68 16.16 -10.83
C ARG A 152 -9.11 14.76 -11.01
N PRO A 153 -9.95 13.71 -11.01
CA PRO A 153 -9.47 12.37 -11.31
C PRO A 153 -9.02 12.24 -12.77
N VAL A 154 -8.00 11.42 -13.02
CA VAL A 154 -7.64 11.01 -14.38
C VAL A 154 -8.83 10.28 -15.02
N CYS A 155 -9.04 10.47 -16.33
CA CYS A 155 -10.11 9.82 -17.09
C CYS A 155 -10.08 8.31 -16.90
N ASP A 156 -11.26 7.73 -16.78
CA ASP A 156 -11.46 6.38 -16.25
C ASP A 156 -11.39 5.27 -17.30
N THR A 157 -11.48 5.59 -18.58
CA THR A 157 -11.51 4.62 -19.67
C THR A 157 -10.13 4.47 -20.33
N ILE A 158 -9.58 3.28 -20.26
CA ILE A 158 -8.34 2.92 -20.97
C ILE A 158 -8.74 2.03 -22.13
N PRO A 159 -8.61 2.49 -23.38
CA PRO A 159 -8.88 1.67 -24.55
C PRO A 159 -7.97 0.41 -24.53
N GLY A 160 -8.53 -0.74 -24.87
CA GLY A 160 -7.76 -1.98 -24.92
C GLY A 160 -7.33 -2.54 -23.55
N ALA A 161 -8.03 -2.20 -22.45
CA ALA A 161 -7.71 -2.65 -21.11
C ALA A 161 -7.57 -4.18 -20.98
N GLU A 162 -8.33 -4.96 -21.73
CA GLU A 162 -8.20 -6.43 -21.76
C GLU A 162 -6.86 -6.89 -22.34
N HIS A 163 -6.44 -6.29 -23.45
CA HIS A 163 -5.14 -6.58 -24.09
C HIS A 163 -3.97 -6.20 -23.18
N LEU A 164 -4.04 -5.02 -22.58
CA LEU A 164 -3.04 -4.55 -21.61
C LEU A 164 -2.96 -5.48 -20.41
N THR A 165 -4.12 -5.89 -19.88
CA THR A 165 -4.18 -6.83 -18.76
C THR A 165 -3.58 -8.19 -19.12
N GLN A 166 -3.86 -8.69 -20.32
CA GLN A 166 -3.29 -9.96 -20.77
C GLN A 166 -1.75 -9.88 -20.93
N ALA A 167 -1.23 -8.79 -21.47
CA ALA A 167 0.22 -8.56 -21.56
C ALA A 167 0.88 -8.57 -20.17
N VAL A 168 0.28 -7.89 -19.20
CA VAL A 168 0.76 -7.87 -17.80
C VAL A 168 0.74 -9.28 -17.20
N ARG A 169 -0.35 -10.03 -17.39
CA ARG A 169 -0.47 -11.41 -16.87
C ARG A 169 0.58 -12.33 -17.46
N THR A 170 0.81 -12.26 -18.75
CA THR A 170 1.84 -13.05 -19.44
C THR A 170 3.21 -12.74 -18.87
N ARG A 171 3.57 -11.45 -18.77
CA ARG A 171 4.87 -11.05 -18.25
C ARG A 171 5.09 -11.46 -16.79
N LEU A 172 4.07 -11.31 -15.93
CA LEU A 172 4.13 -11.77 -14.53
C LEU A 172 4.26 -13.29 -14.41
N ALA A 173 3.66 -14.06 -15.31
CA ALA A 173 3.77 -15.51 -15.33
C ALA A 173 5.15 -15.96 -15.81
N ASP A 174 5.73 -15.29 -16.81
CA ASP A 174 7.04 -15.61 -17.37
C ASP A 174 8.17 -15.24 -16.38
N GLU A 175 8.02 -14.13 -15.66
CA GLU A 175 9.01 -13.65 -14.68
C GLU A 175 8.59 -13.98 -13.23
N LEU A 176 8.06 -15.17 -13.00
CA LEU A 176 7.44 -15.59 -11.74
C LEU A 176 8.32 -15.41 -10.50
N LEU A 177 9.62 -15.69 -10.60
CA LEU A 177 10.57 -15.65 -9.48
C LEU A 177 11.12 -14.25 -9.22
N ALA A 178 11.22 -13.44 -10.25
CA ALA A 178 11.73 -12.08 -10.20
C ALA A 178 10.81 -11.14 -10.98
N PRO A 179 9.57 -10.93 -10.51
CA PRO A 179 8.58 -10.18 -11.26
C PRO A 179 9.06 -8.74 -11.48
N PRO A 180 8.67 -8.14 -12.63
CA PRO A 180 8.94 -6.74 -12.90
C PRO A 180 8.23 -5.86 -11.88
N SER A 181 8.76 -4.66 -11.66
CA SER A 181 8.10 -3.66 -10.82
C SER A 181 6.82 -3.15 -11.50
N LEU A 182 5.91 -2.59 -10.71
CA LEU A 182 4.73 -1.94 -11.28
C LEU A 182 5.11 -0.78 -12.20
N ALA A 183 6.20 -0.08 -11.89
CA ALA A 183 6.73 0.99 -12.72
C ALA A 183 7.20 0.48 -14.07
N ASP A 184 7.93 -0.65 -14.12
CA ASP A 184 8.38 -1.26 -15.37
C ASP A 184 7.18 -1.73 -16.22
N LEU A 185 6.22 -2.42 -15.60
CA LEU A 185 4.98 -2.83 -16.27
C LEU A 185 4.21 -1.67 -16.88
N ALA A 186 4.13 -0.54 -16.13
CA ALA A 186 3.44 0.65 -16.60
C ALA A 186 4.20 1.35 -17.73
N ALA A 187 5.53 1.47 -17.61
CA ALA A 187 6.38 2.10 -18.61
C ALA A 187 6.32 1.37 -19.96
N ASP A 188 6.36 0.04 -19.98
CA ASP A 188 6.25 -0.78 -21.19
C ASP A 188 4.95 -0.56 -21.96
N LEU A 189 3.89 -0.18 -21.25
CA LEU A 189 2.58 0.03 -21.82
C LEU A 189 2.26 1.53 -22.06
N GLY A 190 3.21 2.43 -21.75
CA GLY A 190 3.01 3.88 -21.86
C GLY A 190 1.95 4.42 -20.87
N LEU A 191 1.79 3.77 -19.72
CA LEU A 191 0.80 4.11 -18.70
C LEU A 191 1.46 4.64 -17.42
N SER A 192 0.72 5.42 -16.64
CA SER A 192 1.08 5.61 -15.23
C SER A 192 0.78 4.36 -14.42
N ARG A 193 1.44 4.20 -13.27
CA ARG A 193 1.18 3.08 -12.34
C ARG A 193 -0.29 3.00 -11.93
N TYR A 194 -0.92 4.14 -11.71
CA TYR A 194 -2.33 4.20 -11.37
C TYR A 194 -3.23 3.73 -12.52
N GLN A 195 -2.97 4.17 -13.75
CA GLN A 195 -3.73 3.73 -14.93
C GLN A 195 -3.63 2.21 -15.12
N LEU A 196 -2.43 1.66 -15.00
CA LEU A 196 -2.21 0.21 -15.06
C LEU A 196 -3.01 -0.53 -13.97
N LEU A 197 -2.86 -0.11 -12.71
CA LEU A 197 -3.58 -0.72 -11.57
C LEU A 197 -5.10 -0.70 -11.80
N ARG A 198 -5.60 0.41 -12.28
CA ARG A 198 -7.02 0.57 -12.54
C ARG A 198 -7.50 -0.34 -13.68
N ALA A 199 -6.82 -0.31 -14.84
CA ALA A 199 -7.16 -1.16 -15.98
C ALA A 199 -7.15 -2.63 -15.58
N PHE A 200 -6.09 -3.07 -14.93
CA PHE A 200 -5.92 -4.45 -14.49
C PHE A 200 -7.02 -4.85 -13.49
N ARG A 201 -7.31 -4.00 -12.50
CA ARG A 201 -8.33 -4.28 -11.49
C ARG A 201 -9.74 -4.28 -12.08
N THR A 202 -10.04 -3.38 -13.01
CA THR A 202 -11.35 -3.36 -13.68
C THR A 202 -11.58 -4.64 -14.49
N THR A 203 -10.54 -5.16 -15.14
CA THR A 203 -10.65 -6.36 -15.99
C THR A 203 -10.61 -7.66 -15.16
N THR A 204 -9.81 -7.72 -14.08
CA THR A 204 -9.58 -8.98 -13.35
C THR A 204 -10.26 -9.03 -11.97
N GLY A 205 -10.81 -7.92 -11.49
CA GLY A 205 -11.34 -7.78 -10.12
C GLY A 205 -10.27 -7.61 -9.04
N MET A 206 -8.98 -7.70 -9.37
CA MET A 206 -7.89 -7.64 -8.39
C MET A 206 -6.65 -6.94 -8.94
N PRO A 207 -5.75 -6.42 -8.09
CA PRO A 207 -4.50 -5.81 -8.54
C PRO A 207 -3.47 -6.87 -9.01
N PRO A 208 -2.44 -6.45 -9.79
CA PRO A 208 -1.42 -7.37 -10.37
C PRO A 208 -0.74 -8.27 -9.34
N TYR A 209 -0.37 -7.74 -8.17
CA TYR A 209 0.28 -8.53 -7.12
C TYR A 209 -0.61 -9.65 -6.57
N ALA A 210 -1.91 -9.39 -6.43
CA ALA A 210 -2.85 -10.38 -5.92
C ALA A 210 -3.09 -11.48 -6.96
N TRP A 211 -3.15 -11.11 -8.23
CA TRP A 211 -3.20 -12.06 -9.34
C TRP A 211 -1.95 -12.94 -9.37
N LEU A 212 -0.76 -12.34 -9.28
CA LEU A 212 0.51 -13.08 -9.23
C LEU A 212 0.56 -14.04 -8.05
N ALA A 213 0.14 -13.59 -6.86
CA ALA A 213 0.11 -14.45 -5.69
C ALA A 213 -0.85 -15.65 -5.85
N GLN A 214 -2.02 -15.44 -6.47
CA GLN A 214 -2.94 -16.55 -6.78
C GLN A 214 -2.32 -17.51 -7.83
N TYR A 215 -1.66 -16.98 -8.84
CA TYR A 215 -0.96 -17.79 -9.84
C TYR A 215 0.14 -18.63 -9.20
N ARG A 216 0.94 -18.04 -8.30
CA ARG A 216 1.95 -18.74 -7.49
C ARG A 216 1.33 -19.84 -6.61
N VAL A 217 0.18 -19.57 -5.98
CA VAL A 217 -0.55 -20.58 -5.17
C VAL A 217 -1.02 -21.74 -6.05
N ALA A 218 -1.52 -21.46 -7.24
CA ALA A 218 -1.93 -22.51 -8.17
C ALA A 218 -0.74 -23.41 -8.57
N ARG A 219 0.43 -22.82 -8.82
CA ARG A 219 1.67 -23.57 -9.12
C ARG A 219 2.16 -24.36 -7.88
N ALA A 220 2.05 -23.75 -6.68
CA ALA A 220 2.44 -24.38 -5.43
C ALA A 220 1.67 -25.67 -5.14
N ARG A 221 0.39 -25.73 -5.52
CA ARG A 221 -0.45 -26.93 -5.35
C ARG A 221 0.17 -28.16 -5.99
N GLY A 222 0.53 -28.08 -7.28
CA GLY A 222 1.13 -29.23 -8.00
C GLY A 222 2.46 -29.68 -7.38
N LEU A 223 3.27 -28.74 -6.87
CA LEU A 223 4.53 -29.06 -6.19
C LEU A 223 4.30 -29.72 -4.81
N LEU A 224 3.26 -29.31 -4.08
CA LEU A 224 2.89 -29.94 -2.80
C LEU A 224 2.32 -31.34 -3.03
N GLU A 225 1.53 -31.54 -4.08
CA GLU A 225 1.01 -32.83 -4.51
C GLU A 225 2.14 -33.82 -4.88
N SER A 226 3.25 -33.33 -5.46
CA SER A 226 4.44 -34.14 -5.73
C SER A 226 5.32 -34.41 -4.49
N GLY A 227 4.89 -33.98 -3.29
CA GLY A 227 5.53 -34.30 -2.02
C GLY A 227 6.55 -33.29 -1.51
N LEU A 228 6.82 -32.19 -2.22
CA LEU A 228 7.76 -31.17 -1.77
C LEU A 228 7.30 -30.51 -0.49
N ARG A 229 8.25 -30.06 0.33
CA ARG A 229 7.97 -29.38 1.58
C ARG A 229 7.56 -27.92 1.33
N PRO A 230 6.65 -27.35 2.14
CA PRO A 230 6.17 -25.97 1.96
C PRO A 230 7.28 -24.91 1.87
N ALA A 231 8.39 -25.06 2.58
CA ALA A 231 9.52 -24.13 2.51
C ALA A 231 10.22 -24.16 1.15
N GLU A 232 10.42 -25.36 0.58
CA GLU A 232 10.99 -25.55 -0.76
C GLU A 232 10.07 -25.00 -1.84
N VAL A 233 8.77 -25.32 -1.71
CA VAL A 233 7.74 -24.81 -2.63
C VAL A 233 7.68 -23.30 -2.64
N ALA A 234 7.77 -22.65 -1.47
CA ALA A 234 7.75 -21.18 -1.39
C ALA A 234 8.84 -20.55 -2.25
N ALA A 235 10.07 -21.06 -2.18
CA ALA A 235 11.19 -20.57 -2.99
C ALA A 235 10.98 -20.85 -4.49
N LEU A 236 10.52 -22.05 -4.84
CA LEU A 236 10.33 -22.47 -6.24
C LEU A 236 9.23 -21.69 -6.97
N VAL A 237 8.24 -21.17 -6.25
CA VAL A 237 7.16 -20.38 -6.86
C VAL A 237 7.31 -18.88 -6.64
N GLY A 238 8.40 -18.41 -6.00
CA GLY A 238 8.73 -16.99 -5.88
C GLY A 238 8.09 -16.27 -4.69
N PHE A 239 7.63 -16.99 -3.65
CA PHE A 239 7.31 -16.35 -2.37
C PHE A 239 8.60 -16.09 -1.58
N ALA A 240 8.63 -14.98 -0.85
CA ALA A 240 9.81 -14.58 -0.08
C ALA A 240 10.21 -15.62 0.99
N ASP A 241 9.21 -16.26 1.59
CA ASP A 241 9.39 -17.29 2.60
C ASP A 241 8.12 -18.17 2.71
N GLN A 242 8.23 -19.22 3.53
CA GLN A 242 7.12 -20.14 3.82
C GLN A 242 5.93 -19.41 4.50
N ALA A 243 6.18 -18.40 5.33
CA ALA A 243 5.12 -17.68 6.02
C ALA A 243 4.29 -16.83 5.01
N HIS A 244 4.95 -16.24 4.02
CA HIS A 244 4.30 -15.53 2.92
C HIS A 244 3.45 -16.49 2.07
N LEU A 245 3.98 -17.64 1.67
CA LEU A 245 3.20 -18.70 1.00
C LEU A 245 1.99 -19.11 1.86
N THR A 246 2.18 -19.34 3.17
CA THR A 246 1.10 -19.78 4.06
C THR A 246 -0.02 -18.75 4.17
N ARG A 247 0.30 -17.45 4.25
CA ARG A 247 -0.71 -16.37 4.27
C ARG A 247 -1.55 -16.37 3.01
N TRP A 248 -0.93 -16.46 1.83
CA TRP A 248 -1.64 -16.46 0.56
C TRP A 248 -2.39 -17.77 0.32
N PHE A 249 -1.81 -18.90 0.66
CA PHE A 249 -2.44 -20.21 0.51
C PHE A 249 -3.74 -20.31 1.34
N ARG A 250 -3.69 -19.82 2.60
CA ARG A 250 -4.91 -19.73 3.44
C ARG A 250 -5.94 -18.76 2.87
N ARG A 251 -5.49 -17.62 2.34
CA ARG A 251 -6.40 -16.62 1.75
C ARG A 251 -7.13 -17.16 0.52
N VAL A 252 -6.47 -18.00 -0.27
CA VAL A 252 -6.99 -18.51 -1.54
C VAL A 252 -7.74 -19.85 -1.35
N LEU A 253 -7.23 -20.75 -0.51
CA LEU A 253 -7.72 -22.12 -0.39
C LEU A 253 -8.30 -22.45 1.01
N GLY A 254 -8.20 -21.55 1.97
CA GLY A 254 -8.74 -21.75 3.33
C GLY A 254 -7.87 -22.60 4.24
N VAL A 255 -6.85 -23.30 3.72
CA VAL A 255 -6.01 -24.24 4.46
C VAL A 255 -4.53 -23.87 4.38
N THR A 256 -3.68 -24.47 5.22
CA THR A 256 -2.22 -24.28 5.12
C THR A 256 -1.63 -25.17 4.03
N PRO A 257 -0.45 -24.81 3.45
CA PRO A 257 0.26 -25.67 2.52
C PRO A 257 0.59 -27.07 3.09
N ALA A 258 0.95 -27.13 4.38
CA ALA A 258 1.24 -28.40 5.04
C ALA A 258 -0.01 -29.27 5.20
N ALA A 259 -1.14 -28.68 5.65
CA ALA A 259 -2.41 -29.40 5.75
C ALA A 259 -2.88 -29.91 4.39
N TYR A 260 -2.78 -29.06 3.36
CA TYR A 260 -3.12 -29.45 1.99
C TYR A 260 -2.26 -30.63 1.51
N ARG A 261 -0.92 -30.53 1.63
CA ARG A 261 -0.01 -31.62 1.25
C ARG A 261 -0.36 -32.94 1.93
N ASN A 262 -0.55 -32.93 3.24
CA ASN A 262 -0.87 -34.14 3.98
C ASN A 262 -2.21 -34.75 3.50
N SER A 263 -3.24 -33.93 3.27
CA SER A 263 -4.55 -34.43 2.81
C SER A 263 -4.54 -35.07 1.44
N VAL A 264 -3.59 -34.71 0.55
CA VAL A 264 -3.49 -35.28 -0.80
C VAL A 264 -2.48 -36.43 -0.88
N GLN A 265 -1.65 -36.63 0.13
CA GLN A 265 -0.69 -37.76 0.22
C GLN A 265 -1.25 -38.95 1.02
N ASP A 266 -2.26 -38.72 1.86
CA ASP A 266 -2.93 -39.77 2.64
C ASP A 266 -4.04 -40.48 1.82
N THR A 267 -4.16 -40.15 0.51
CA THR A 267 -5.11 -40.76 -0.43
C THR A 267 -4.43 -41.66 -1.42
#